data_0bbaf1eafa8370cea9b0a8a87a90ff64
#
_entry.id   0bbaf1eafa8370cea9b0a8a87a90ff64
#
_cell.length_a   1.000
_cell.length_b   1.000
_cell.length_c   1.000
_cell.angle_alpha   90.00
_cell.angle_beta   90.00
_cell.angle_gamma   90.00
#
_symmetry.space_group_name_H-M   'P 1'
#
loop_
_entity.id
_entity.type
_entity.pdbx_description
1 polymer ?
#
loop_
_entity_poly.entity_id
_entity_poly.type
_entity_poly.pdbx_seq_one_letter_code
_entity_poly.pdbx_strand_id
1 'polypeptide(L)'
;MALVKVKPTSPGRRAVVKVVTPGLYKGRPVDALIEKKSKTAGRNSNGHITIRHMGGGHKQHYRVIDFRRNKDGVPATVERLEYDPNRSANLALLCYLDGERRYIIAPKGLVVGGQLMNGSDSPIKSGNALPLRNIPVGTTIHCVEMMPGKGAQLARSAGTSVQLLAREGSYAQLRLRSGEIRRVHVDCRATIGEVGNEEHALRSLGKAGATRWRGIRPTVRGVVMNPVDHPHGGGEGKTAAGRHPVSPWGVPAKGFRTRRNKRTDGMIVRRRHQR
;
A
#
# COMPACT_ATOMS: atom_id res chain seq x y z
N MET A 1 13.50 2.95 13.28
CA MET A 1 13.94 3.15 11.88
C MET A 1 14.77 4.42 11.81
N ALA A 2 15.69 4.54 10.86
CA ALA A 2 16.54 5.73 10.73
C ALA A 2 16.63 6.15 9.27
N LEU A 3 16.54 7.48 9.05
CA LEU A 3 16.82 8.10 7.76
C LEU A 3 18.33 8.36 7.67
N VAL A 4 18.97 7.81 6.64
CA VAL A 4 20.41 7.95 6.42
C VAL A 4 20.65 8.67 5.10
N LYS A 5 21.24 9.86 5.15
CA LYS A 5 21.82 10.52 3.98
C LYS A 5 23.09 9.78 3.58
N VAL A 6 23.19 9.44 2.31
CA VAL A 6 24.39 8.78 1.77
C VAL A 6 25.49 9.82 1.52
N LYS A 7 26.76 9.48 1.76
CA LYS A 7 27.91 10.35 1.45
C LYS A 7 27.87 10.80 -0.02
N PRO A 8 28.04 12.09 -0.33
CA PRO A 8 27.88 12.65 -1.69
C PRO A 8 29.11 12.41 -2.56
N THR A 9 29.51 11.14 -2.73
CA THR A 9 30.71 10.76 -3.48
C THR A 9 30.54 10.81 -5.01
N SER A 10 29.31 10.96 -5.49
CA SER A 10 28.99 11.09 -6.91
C SER A 10 27.68 11.84 -7.11
N PRO A 11 27.40 12.43 -8.31
CA PRO A 11 26.15 13.12 -8.58
C PRO A 11 24.92 12.28 -8.24
N GLY A 12 24.92 10.98 -8.58
CA GLY A 12 23.80 10.08 -8.31
C GLY A 12 23.63 9.72 -6.83
N ARG A 13 24.64 9.94 -5.96
CA ARG A 13 24.55 9.69 -4.53
C ARG A 13 24.25 10.94 -3.68
N ARG A 14 24.47 12.12 -4.24
CA ARG A 14 24.33 13.42 -3.55
C ARG A 14 22.97 13.59 -2.89
N ALA A 15 21.89 13.23 -3.58
CA ALA A 15 20.52 13.39 -3.12
C ALA A 15 19.87 12.10 -2.58
N VAL A 16 20.65 11.04 -2.35
CA VAL A 16 20.11 9.75 -1.88
C VAL A 16 19.84 9.79 -0.38
N VAL A 17 18.61 9.49 -0.01
CA VAL A 17 18.20 9.25 1.38
C VAL A 17 17.64 7.83 1.47
N LYS A 18 18.19 7.03 2.37
CA LYS A 18 17.76 5.65 2.61
C LYS A 18 17.02 5.55 3.93
N VAL A 19 16.02 4.68 3.98
CA VAL A 19 15.42 4.22 5.23
C VAL A 19 16.13 2.94 5.65
N VAL A 20 16.67 2.91 6.85
CA VAL A 20 17.32 1.74 7.43
C VAL A 20 16.45 1.23 8.58
N THR A 21 15.97 0.02 8.45
CA THR A 21 15.22 -0.68 9.51
C THR A 21 16.16 -1.71 10.13
N PRO A 22 16.66 -1.49 11.35
CA PRO A 22 17.47 -2.49 12.05
C PRO A 22 16.62 -3.75 12.33
N GLY A 23 17.27 -4.90 12.41
CA GLY A 23 16.60 -6.16 12.74
C GLY A 23 15.86 -6.84 11.59
N LEU A 24 15.89 -6.30 10.35
CA LEU A 24 15.36 -7.02 9.20
C LEU A 24 16.22 -8.24 8.84
N TYR A 25 15.56 -9.36 8.64
CA TYR A 25 16.20 -10.59 8.17
C TYR A 25 16.79 -10.40 6.78
N LYS A 26 18.04 -10.82 6.59
CA LYS A 26 18.81 -10.64 5.35
C LYS A 26 18.87 -11.90 4.48
N GLY A 27 18.35 -13.01 4.99
CA GLY A 27 18.34 -14.30 4.28
C GLY A 27 17.23 -14.42 3.23
N ARG A 28 17.06 -15.63 2.73
CA ARG A 28 15.99 -15.95 1.75
C ARG A 28 14.64 -16.02 2.44
N PRO A 29 13.55 -15.60 1.75
CA PRO A 29 12.20 -15.81 2.23
C PRO A 29 11.84 -17.31 2.24
N VAL A 30 10.73 -17.68 2.85
CA VAL A 30 10.24 -19.07 2.89
C VAL A 30 9.76 -19.48 1.50
N ASP A 31 10.37 -20.51 0.90
CA ASP A 31 10.13 -20.92 -0.50
C ASP A 31 8.66 -21.33 -0.73
N ALA A 32 8.03 -22.02 0.22
CA ALA A 32 6.62 -22.42 0.16
C ALA A 32 5.63 -21.21 0.13
N LEU A 33 6.06 -20.03 0.55
CA LEU A 33 5.27 -18.80 0.58
C LEU A 33 5.68 -17.80 -0.53
N ILE A 34 6.33 -18.29 -1.59
CA ILE A 34 6.76 -17.47 -2.73
C ILE A 34 6.07 -17.93 -4.01
N GLU A 35 5.64 -16.96 -4.79
CA GLU A 35 5.13 -17.19 -6.13
C GLU A 35 5.97 -16.44 -7.18
N LYS A 36 6.02 -17.00 -8.40
CA LYS A 36 6.64 -16.33 -9.54
C LYS A 36 5.83 -15.09 -9.92
N LYS A 37 6.49 -13.94 -9.98
CA LYS A 37 5.87 -12.70 -10.47
C LYS A 37 6.35 -12.41 -11.89
N SER A 38 5.51 -12.73 -12.88
CA SER A 38 5.75 -12.35 -14.28
C SER A 38 5.55 -10.85 -14.48
N LYS A 39 6.26 -10.27 -15.46
CA LYS A 39 6.17 -8.86 -15.81
C LYS A 39 5.54 -8.73 -17.19
N THR A 40 4.41 -8.06 -17.27
CA THR A 40 3.69 -7.79 -18.53
C THR A 40 4.11 -6.47 -19.17
N ALA A 41 4.93 -5.66 -18.47
CA ALA A 41 5.38 -4.34 -18.93
C ALA A 41 4.23 -3.42 -19.38
N GLY A 42 3.09 -3.51 -18.72
CA GLY A 42 1.90 -2.71 -18.99
C GLY A 42 1.11 -3.14 -20.23
N ARG A 43 1.39 -4.33 -20.79
CA ARG A 43 0.66 -4.89 -21.94
C ARG A 43 -0.52 -5.74 -21.47
N ASN A 44 -1.59 -5.70 -22.26
CA ASN A 44 -2.74 -6.61 -22.12
C ASN A 44 -2.48 -7.96 -22.82
N SER A 45 -3.49 -8.84 -22.87
CA SER A 45 -3.42 -10.14 -23.54
C SER A 45 -3.12 -10.03 -25.05
N ASN A 46 -3.51 -8.93 -25.70
CA ASN A 46 -3.27 -8.68 -27.13
C ASN A 46 -1.92 -7.99 -27.40
N GLY A 47 -1.08 -7.79 -26.39
CA GLY A 47 0.22 -7.14 -26.51
C GLY A 47 0.17 -5.60 -26.58
N HIS A 48 -1.00 -4.97 -26.54
CA HIS A 48 -1.14 -3.51 -26.53
C HIS A 48 -0.83 -2.90 -25.18
N ILE A 49 -0.20 -1.72 -25.17
CA ILE A 49 0.08 -0.98 -23.94
C ILE A 49 -1.21 -0.37 -23.41
N THR A 50 -1.70 -0.87 -22.28
CA THR A 50 -2.87 -0.36 -21.55
C THR A 50 -2.50 0.43 -20.30
N ILE A 51 -1.32 0.18 -19.74
CA ILE A 51 -0.75 0.92 -18.62
C ILE A 51 0.57 1.52 -19.05
N ARG A 52 0.63 2.84 -19.16
CA ARG A 52 1.83 3.57 -19.59
C ARG A 52 2.92 3.57 -18.51
N HIS A 53 4.15 3.83 -18.91
CA HIS A 53 5.31 4.01 -18.03
C HIS A 53 5.68 2.78 -17.18
N MET A 54 5.35 1.59 -17.62
CA MET A 54 5.70 0.32 -16.98
C MET A 54 6.70 -0.45 -17.83
N GLY A 55 7.65 -1.13 -17.18
CA GLY A 55 8.57 -2.05 -17.84
C GLY A 55 9.98 -2.08 -17.28
N GLY A 56 10.69 -3.15 -17.55
CA GLY A 56 12.02 -3.42 -17.01
C GLY A 56 12.00 -3.67 -15.48
N GLY A 57 13.04 -3.20 -14.81
CA GLY A 57 13.21 -3.34 -13.37
C GLY A 57 13.74 -4.70 -12.92
N HIS A 58 14.18 -4.79 -11.66
CA HIS A 58 14.74 -6.00 -11.07
C HIS A 58 13.69 -7.12 -10.98
N LYS A 59 14.09 -8.39 -11.18
CA LYS A 59 13.24 -9.58 -10.99
C LYS A 59 12.79 -9.65 -9.52
N GLN A 60 11.53 -9.94 -9.31
CA GLN A 60 10.89 -10.00 -7.99
C GLN A 60 10.07 -11.28 -7.88
N HIS A 61 10.07 -11.87 -6.69
CA HIS A 61 9.12 -12.90 -6.29
C HIS A 61 8.01 -12.28 -5.46
N TYR A 62 6.78 -12.73 -5.69
CA TYR A 62 5.64 -12.34 -4.86
C TYR A 62 5.66 -13.18 -3.57
N ARG A 63 5.38 -12.55 -2.42
CA ARG A 63 5.17 -13.23 -1.15
C ARG A 63 3.68 -13.38 -0.93
N VAL A 64 3.25 -14.60 -0.67
CA VAL A 64 1.85 -14.90 -0.29
C VAL A 64 1.62 -14.36 1.11
N ILE A 65 0.68 -13.42 1.24
CA ILE A 65 0.37 -12.77 2.51
C ILE A 65 -1.02 -13.18 2.95
N ASP A 66 -1.15 -13.52 4.21
CA ASP A 66 -2.43 -13.76 4.85
C ASP A 66 -3.17 -12.43 5.09
N PHE A 67 -3.97 -12.04 4.11
CA PHE A 67 -4.86 -10.89 4.23
C PHE A 67 -6.20 -11.22 4.90
N ARG A 68 -6.53 -12.51 5.03
CA ARG A 68 -7.80 -12.95 5.63
C ARG A 68 -7.70 -13.08 7.14
N ARG A 69 -6.52 -13.47 7.64
CA ARG A 69 -6.29 -13.67 9.07
C ARG A 69 -7.35 -14.59 9.71
N ASN A 70 -7.72 -15.66 9.00
CA ASN A 70 -8.84 -16.54 9.32
C ASN A 70 -8.48 -17.71 10.25
N LYS A 71 -7.28 -17.74 10.82
CA LYS A 71 -6.86 -18.77 11.78
C LYS A 71 -7.12 -18.26 13.19
N ASP A 72 -8.35 -18.44 13.65
CA ASP A 72 -8.83 -17.90 14.91
C ASP A 72 -8.44 -18.79 16.10
N GLY A 73 -8.22 -18.18 17.27
CA GLY A 73 -7.92 -18.88 18.53
C GLY A 73 -6.54 -19.52 18.61
N VAL A 74 -5.78 -19.61 17.51
CA VAL A 74 -4.44 -20.21 17.51
C VAL A 74 -3.38 -19.12 17.67
N PRO A 75 -2.57 -19.13 18.75
CA PRO A 75 -1.50 -18.15 18.91
C PRO A 75 -0.38 -18.38 17.88
N ALA A 76 0.20 -17.30 17.44
CA ALA A 76 1.34 -17.28 16.52
C ALA A 76 2.47 -16.46 17.09
N THR A 77 3.71 -16.93 16.95
CA THR A 77 4.92 -16.20 17.35
C THR A 77 5.54 -15.53 16.12
N VAL A 78 6.01 -14.30 16.29
CA VAL A 78 6.77 -13.57 15.25
C VAL A 78 8.16 -14.19 15.17
N GLU A 79 8.43 -14.93 14.10
CA GLU A 79 9.72 -15.58 13.86
C GLU A 79 10.79 -14.57 13.40
N ARG A 80 10.42 -13.69 12.45
CA ARG A 80 11.33 -12.66 11.92
C ARG A 80 10.59 -11.57 11.15
N LEU A 81 11.28 -10.44 10.92
CA LEU A 81 10.81 -9.35 10.06
C LEU A 81 11.58 -9.37 8.75
N GLU A 82 10.89 -9.22 7.61
CA GLU A 82 11.48 -9.30 6.27
C GLU A 82 11.16 -8.08 5.42
N TYR A 83 12.09 -7.74 4.52
CA TYR A 83 11.86 -6.77 3.45
C TYR A 83 11.06 -7.41 2.31
N ASP A 84 10.04 -6.72 1.81
CA ASP A 84 9.31 -7.12 0.59
C ASP A 84 9.50 -6.10 -0.54
N PRO A 85 10.05 -6.50 -1.71
CA PRO A 85 10.22 -5.62 -2.86
C PRO A 85 8.90 -5.26 -3.55
N ASN A 86 7.78 -5.93 -3.23
CA ASN A 86 6.49 -5.74 -3.89
C ASN A 86 5.64 -4.64 -3.25
N ARG A 87 5.98 -4.23 -2.02
CA ARG A 87 5.21 -3.23 -1.25
C ARG A 87 6.11 -2.31 -0.45
N SER A 88 5.52 -1.24 0.06
CA SER A 88 6.25 -0.27 0.90
C SER A 88 6.42 -0.74 2.36
N ALA A 89 5.49 -1.56 2.86
CA ALA A 89 5.54 -2.13 4.21
C ALA A 89 6.49 -3.32 4.28
N ASN A 90 7.13 -3.52 5.44
CA ASN A 90 7.83 -4.75 5.76
C ASN A 90 6.84 -5.86 6.12
N LEU A 91 7.29 -7.10 6.09
CA LEU A 91 6.52 -8.27 6.46
C LEU A 91 7.01 -8.85 7.78
N ALA A 92 6.10 -9.51 8.49
CA ALA A 92 6.42 -10.39 9.59
C ALA A 92 6.08 -11.83 9.19
N LEU A 93 7.01 -12.74 9.41
CA LEU A 93 6.77 -14.17 9.32
C LEU A 93 6.26 -14.63 10.68
N LEU A 94 5.07 -15.21 10.68
CA LEU A 94 4.46 -15.83 11.84
C LEU A 94 4.62 -17.34 11.77
N CYS A 95 4.96 -17.94 12.91
CA CYS A 95 4.88 -19.39 13.15
C CYS A 95 3.73 -19.64 14.13
N TYR A 96 2.70 -20.33 13.69
CA TYR A 96 1.59 -20.72 14.53
C TYR A 96 1.96 -21.92 15.40
N LEU A 97 1.22 -22.14 16.48
CA LEU A 97 1.50 -23.23 17.44
C LEU A 97 1.48 -24.62 16.79
N ASP A 98 0.71 -24.79 15.70
CA ASP A 98 0.63 -26.02 14.90
C ASP A 98 1.74 -26.14 13.83
N GLY A 99 2.72 -25.24 13.83
CA GLY A 99 3.85 -25.23 12.88
C GLY A 99 3.58 -24.56 11.53
N GLU A 100 2.34 -24.14 11.23
CA GLU A 100 2.03 -23.41 9.99
C GLU A 100 2.69 -22.04 10.00
N ARG A 101 3.33 -21.67 8.88
CA ARG A 101 3.92 -20.33 8.69
C ARG A 101 3.08 -19.49 7.76
N ARG A 102 2.87 -18.22 8.11
CA ARG A 102 2.22 -17.23 7.25
C ARG A 102 2.92 -15.88 7.31
N TYR A 103 2.94 -15.16 6.17
CA TYR A 103 3.35 -13.76 6.14
C TYR A 103 2.17 -12.85 6.47
N ILE A 104 2.44 -11.83 7.26
CA ILE A 104 1.52 -10.69 7.48
C ILE A 104 2.24 -9.36 7.20
N ILE A 105 1.47 -8.29 7.00
CA ILE A 105 2.04 -6.94 6.99
C ILE A 105 2.46 -6.61 8.43
N ALA A 106 3.73 -6.21 8.60
CA ALA A 106 4.27 -5.90 9.91
C ALA A 106 3.68 -4.60 10.47
N PRO A 107 2.95 -4.63 11.59
CA PRO A 107 2.52 -3.44 12.29
C PRO A 107 3.71 -2.70 12.92
N LYS A 108 3.51 -1.42 13.23
CA LYS A 108 4.49 -0.60 13.93
C LYS A 108 4.71 -1.14 15.34
N GLY A 109 5.97 -1.18 15.76
CA GLY A 109 6.36 -1.65 17.10
C GLY A 109 6.35 -3.17 17.28
N LEU A 110 6.12 -3.95 16.21
CA LEU A 110 6.21 -5.41 16.30
C LEU A 110 7.66 -5.85 16.50
N VAL A 111 7.87 -6.72 17.49
CA VAL A 111 9.19 -7.31 17.80
C VAL A 111 9.19 -8.81 17.51
N VAL A 112 10.37 -9.33 17.19
CA VAL A 112 10.62 -10.78 17.04
C VAL A 112 10.40 -11.46 18.39
N GLY A 113 9.77 -12.64 18.40
CA GLY A 113 9.36 -13.36 19.61
C GLY A 113 8.01 -12.91 20.18
N GLY A 114 7.44 -11.81 19.68
CA GLY A 114 6.12 -11.35 20.10
C GLY A 114 5.02 -12.34 19.69
N GLN A 115 3.98 -12.48 20.52
CA GLN A 115 2.83 -13.34 20.24
C GLN A 115 1.67 -12.51 19.68
N LEU A 116 1.00 -13.08 18.69
CA LEU A 116 -0.18 -12.53 18.02
C LEU A 116 -1.29 -13.57 17.97
N MET A 117 -2.53 -13.11 18.01
CA MET A 117 -3.71 -13.98 17.92
C MET A 117 -4.77 -13.32 17.04
N ASN A 118 -5.61 -14.14 16.42
CA ASN A 118 -6.75 -13.70 15.62
C ASN A 118 -8.05 -14.23 16.22
N GLY A 119 -9.14 -13.56 15.92
CA GLY A 119 -10.49 -13.98 16.31
C GLY A 119 -11.19 -12.99 17.22
N SER A 120 -12.47 -13.29 17.54
CA SER A 120 -13.33 -12.44 18.36
C SER A 120 -12.78 -12.21 19.77
N ASP A 121 -12.14 -13.24 20.34
CA ASP A 121 -11.68 -13.25 21.74
C ASP A 121 -10.21 -12.84 21.90
N SER A 122 -9.59 -12.37 20.78
CA SER A 122 -8.22 -11.91 20.81
C SER A 122 -8.10 -10.61 21.61
N PRO A 123 -7.04 -10.43 22.42
CA PRO A 123 -6.82 -9.20 23.17
C PRO A 123 -6.60 -8.00 22.23
N ILE A 124 -7.00 -6.81 22.68
CA ILE A 124 -6.82 -5.54 21.94
C ILE A 124 -5.35 -5.13 22.00
N LYS A 125 -4.51 -5.79 21.22
CA LYS A 125 -3.06 -5.59 21.15
C LYS A 125 -2.62 -5.37 19.71
N SER A 126 -1.64 -4.48 19.49
CA SER A 126 -1.12 -4.21 18.15
C SER A 126 -0.68 -5.49 17.44
N GLY A 127 -1.18 -5.69 16.22
CA GLY A 127 -0.92 -6.87 15.38
C GLY A 127 -1.98 -7.96 15.46
N ASN A 128 -2.85 -7.97 16.47
CA ASN A 128 -3.98 -8.89 16.54
C ASN A 128 -5.09 -8.47 15.57
N ALA A 129 -5.76 -9.45 14.98
CA ALA A 129 -6.84 -9.22 14.02
C ALA A 129 -8.19 -9.69 14.59
N LEU A 130 -9.16 -8.75 14.59
CA LEU A 130 -10.49 -8.97 15.13
C LEU A 130 -11.57 -8.47 14.17
N PRO A 131 -12.81 -8.97 14.27
CA PRO A 131 -13.97 -8.30 13.66
C PRO A 131 -14.17 -6.90 14.24
N LEU A 132 -14.61 -5.93 13.43
CA LEU A 132 -14.82 -4.54 13.86
C LEU A 132 -15.83 -4.41 15.02
N ARG A 133 -16.76 -5.37 15.16
CA ARG A 133 -17.69 -5.43 16.28
C ARG A 133 -17.00 -5.55 17.65
N ASN A 134 -15.84 -6.20 17.68
CA ASN A 134 -15.08 -6.47 18.91
C ASN A 134 -14.00 -5.44 19.20
N ILE A 135 -13.79 -4.46 18.29
CA ILE A 135 -12.76 -3.43 18.45
C ILE A 135 -13.38 -2.17 19.08
N PRO A 136 -12.83 -1.61 20.16
CA PRO A 136 -13.31 -0.37 20.76
C PRO A 136 -13.33 0.80 19.79
N VAL A 137 -14.32 1.66 19.89
CA VAL A 137 -14.40 2.94 19.15
C VAL A 137 -13.20 3.82 19.54
N GLY A 138 -12.69 4.59 18.57
CA GLY A 138 -11.48 5.41 18.75
C GLY A 138 -10.17 4.67 18.42
N THR A 139 -10.18 3.33 18.37
CA THR A 139 -8.98 2.53 18.10
C THR A 139 -8.42 2.78 16.70
N THR A 140 -7.10 2.87 16.61
CA THR A 140 -6.36 2.89 15.35
C THR A 140 -6.18 1.46 14.84
N ILE A 141 -6.55 1.23 13.58
CA ILE A 141 -6.53 -0.08 12.93
C ILE A 141 -5.89 0.01 11.54
N HIS A 142 -5.47 -1.11 10.99
CA HIS A 142 -4.97 -1.23 9.62
C HIS A 142 -5.41 -2.56 8.99
N CYS A 143 -5.06 -2.80 7.74
CA CYS A 143 -5.43 -4.03 7.03
C CYS A 143 -6.92 -4.35 7.16
N VAL A 144 -7.78 -3.37 6.87
CA VAL A 144 -9.24 -3.51 7.06
C VAL A 144 -9.87 -4.14 5.82
N GLU A 145 -10.79 -5.07 6.04
CA GLU A 145 -11.64 -5.63 4.99
C GLU A 145 -12.71 -4.63 4.54
N MET A 146 -13.16 -4.75 3.30
CA MET A 146 -14.30 -3.99 2.78
C MET A 146 -15.58 -4.84 2.71
N MET A 147 -15.43 -6.16 2.70
CA MET A 147 -16.50 -7.15 2.76
C MET A 147 -16.01 -8.29 3.66
N PRO A 148 -16.87 -8.85 4.51
CA PRO A 148 -16.49 -9.95 5.40
C PRO A 148 -15.86 -11.13 4.64
N GLY A 149 -14.74 -11.64 5.13
CA GLY A 149 -14.03 -12.80 4.57
C GLY A 149 -13.28 -12.57 3.25
N LYS A 150 -13.36 -11.37 2.65
CA LYS A 150 -12.65 -11.06 1.40
C LYS A 150 -11.15 -10.86 1.60
N GLY A 151 -10.74 -10.55 2.80
CA GLY A 151 -9.36 -10.18 3.14
C GLY A 151 -9.11 -8.67 3.09
N ALA A 152 -8.06 -8.25 3.75
CA ALA A 152 -7.71 -6.84 3.95
C ALA A 152 -7.50 -6.09 2.63
N GLN A 153 -8.11 -4.91 2.50
CA GLN A 153 -8.03 -4.04 1.32
C GLN A 153 -7.61 -2.60 1.65
N LEU A 154 -8.02 -2.08 2.81
CA LEU A 154 -7.72 -0.71 3.24
C LEU A 154 -6.49 -0.68 4.17
N ALA A 155 -5.74 0.41 4.15
CA ALA A 155 -4.58 0.68 5.01
C ALA A 155 -3.53 -0.45 5.04
N ARG A 156 -2.95 -0.79 3.88
CA ARG A 156 -1.92 -1.82 3.72
C ARG A 156 -0.53 -1.27 3.45
N SER A 157 -0.43 -0.01 3.06
CA SER A 157 0.85 0.63 2.73
C SER A 157 1.59 1.09 3.99
N ALA A 158 2.91 1.26 3.90
CA ALA A 158 3.75 1.74 4.99
C ALA A 158 3.19 3.01 5.65
N GLY A 159 3.14 3.04 6.97
CA GLY A 159 2.69 4.16 7.78
C GLY A 159 1.21 4.52 7.59
N THR A 160 0.39 3.64 7.04
CA THR A 160 -1.06 3.90 6.91
C THR A 160 -1.83 3.32 8.07
N SER A 161 -2.91 4.03 8.43
CA SER A 161 -3.85 3.61 9.46
C SER A 161 -5.24 4.13 9.13
N VAL A 162 -6.23 3.61 9.83
CA VAL A 162 -7.64 3.98 9.79
C VAL A 162 -8.11 4.10 11.23
N GLN A 163 -8.95 5.08 11.54
CA GLN A 163 -9.57 5.21 12.84
C GLN A 163 -11.01 4.71 12.81
N LEU A 164 -11.39 3.87 13.76
CA LEU A 164 -12.78 3.45 13.99
C LEU A 164 -13.50 4.56 14.75
N LEU A 165 -14.44 5.26 14.09
CA LEU A 165 -15.14 6.41 14.66
C LEU A 165 -16.39 6.02 15.43
N ALA A 166 -17.21 5.14 14.85
CA ALA A 166 -18.49 4.74 15.44
C ALA A 166 -18.89 3.34 14.93
N ARG A 167 -19.84 2.74 15.64
CA ARG A 167 -20.55 1.53 15.21
C ARG A 167 -22.04 1.78 15.34
N GLU A 168 -22.78 1.58 14.26
CA GLU A 168 -24.22 1.83 14.18
C GLU A 168 -24.89 0.64 13.49
N GLY A 169 -25.64 -0.15 14.22
CA GLY A 169 -26.27 -1.36 13.72
C GLY A 169 -25.25 -2.33 13.09
N SER A 170 -25.44 -2.69 11.84
CA SER A 170 -24.59 -3.60 11.09
C SER A 170 -23.35 -2.95 10.46
N TYR A 171 -23.13 -1.64 10.67
CA TYR A 171 -22.04 -0.90 10.03
C TYR A 171 -21.13 -0.20 11.04
N ALA A 172 -19.85 -0.18 10.69
CA ALA A 172 -18.82 0.61 11.37
C ALA A 172 -18.40 1.78 10.49
N GLN A 173 -18.24 2.96 11.08
CA GLN A 173 -17.75 4.16 10.42
C GLN A 173 -16.24 4.28 10.59
N LEU A 174 -15.52 4.37 9.47
CA LEU A 174 -14.07 4.42 9.42
C LEU A 174 -13.59 5.73 8.81
N ARG A 175 -12.68 6.42 9.51
CA ARG A 175 -11.95 7.57 8.99
C ARG A 175 -10.64 7.12 8.38
N LEU A 176 -10.52 7.22 7.06
CA LEU A 176 -9.32 6.92 6.32
C LEU A 176 -8.29 8.05 6.47
N ARG A 177 -7.01 7.75 6.21
CA ARG A 177 -5.91 8.74 6.22
C ARG A 177 -6.16 9.92 5.26
N SER A 178 -6.94 9.73 4.21
CA SER A 178 -7.32 10.80 3.27
C SER A 178 -8.35 11.78 3.85
N GLY A 179 -8.95 11.51 5.02
CA GLY A 179 -10.06 12.24 5.61
C GLY A 179 -11.44 11.73 5.17
N GLU A 180 -11.53 10.81 4.21
CA GLU A 180 -12.78 10.17 3.82
C GLU A 180 -13.34 9.35 4.98
N ILE A 181 -14.64 9.53 5.27
CA ILE A 181 -15.39 8.69 6.22
C ILE A 181 -16.27 7.74 5.40
N ARG A 182 -16.09 6.44 5.64
CA ARG A 182 -16.89 5.42 4.97
C ARG A 182 -17.39 4.35 5.92
N ARG A 183 -18.51 3.74 5.55
CA ARG A 183 -19.10 2.60 6.26
C ARG A 183 -18.57 1.28 5.71
N VAL A 184 -18.34 0.34 6.61
CA VAL A 184 -18.06 -1.09 6.30
C VAL A 184 -18.86 -1.96 7.25
N HIS A 185 -19.13 -3.20 6.88
CA HIS A 185 -19.86 -4.12 7.74
C HIS A 185 -19.08 -4.43 9.02
N VAL A 186 -19.77 -4.56 10.16
CA VAL A 186 -19.11 -4.80 11.48
C VAL A 186 -18.39 -6.15 11.56
N ASP A 187 -18.74 -7.12 10.72
CA ASP A 187 -18.05 -8.42 10.63
C ASP A 187 -16.77 -8.36 9.80
N CYS A 188 -16.48 -7.24 9.14
CA CYS A 188 -15.19 -7.04 8.48
C CYS A 188 -14.07 -7.10 9.51
N ARG A 189 -13.01 -7.83 9.18
CA ARG A 189 -11.83 -7.93 10.03
C ARG A 189 -10.91 -6.74 9.84
N ALA A 190 -10.23 -6.38 10.91
CA ALA A 190 -9.16 -5.38 10.90
C ALA A 190 -8.05 -5.80 11.87
N THR A 191 -6.84 -5.31 11.63
CA THR A 191 -5.70 -5.51 12.53
C THR A 191 -5.50 -4.27 13.38
N ILE A 192 -5.28 -4.43 14.68
CA ILE A 192 -5.04 -3.35 15.62
C ILE A 192 -3.70 -2.69 15.35
N GLY A 193 -3.62 -1.36 15.48
CA GLY A 193 -2.43 -0.54 15.30
C GLY A 193 -2.30 0.03 13.90
N GLU A 194 -1.13 0.52 13.55
CA GLU A 194 -0.78 1.09 12.25
C GLU A 194 0.29 0.26 11.54
N VAL A 195 0.40 0.40 10.22
CA VAL A 195 1.44 -0.28 9.44
C VAL A 195 2.80 0.33 9.75
N GLY A 196 3.81 -0.51 9.94
CA GLY A 196 5.19 -0.10 10.15
C GLY A 196 5.84 0.54 8.92
N ASN A 197 7.15 0.90 9.05
CA ASN A 197 7.95 1.53 7.98
C ASN A 197 7.42 2.90 7.52
N GLU A 198 6.90 3.71 8.44
CA GLU A 198 6.26 5.01 8.15
C GLU A 198 7.18 6.01 7.42
N GLU A 199 8.48 5.93 7.66
CA GLU A 199 9.48 6.79 7.01
C GLU A 199 9.74 6.45 5.53
N HIS A 200 9.10 5.39 5.00
CA HIS A 200 9.30 4.95 3.62
C HIS A 200 9.08 6.06 2.58
N ALA A 201 8.14 6.97 2.82
CA ALA A 201 7.84 8.09 1.94
C ALA A 201 8.95 9.16 1.92
N LEU A 202 9.78 9.23 2.97
CA LEU A 202 10.84 10.23 3.12
C LEU A 202 12.13 9.86 2.38
N ARG A 203 12.20 8.66 1.81
CA ARG A 203 13.36 8.24 1.02
C ARG A 203 13.48 9.01 -0.29
N SER A 204 14.71 9.29 -0.70
CA SER A 204 15.03 9.85 -2.02
C SER A 204 15.90 8.89 -2.81
N LEU A 205 15.54 8.66 -4.07
CA LEU A 205 16.25 7.74 -4.95
C LEU A 205 17.55 8.33 -5.53
N GLY A 206 17.65 9.65 -5.60
CA GLY A 206 18.81 10.41 -6.01
C GLY A 206 19.11 10.38 -7.50
N LYS A 207 18.66 9.38 -8.27
CA LYS A 207 18.92 9.28 -9.71
C LYS A 207 17.78 8.60 -10.48
N ALA A 208 17.63 8.94 -11.75
CA ALA A 208 16.62 8.36 -12.65
C ALA A 208 16.78 6.85 -12.83
N GLY A 209 18.02 6.34 -12.87
CA GLY A 209 18.30 4.90 -12.97
C GLY A 209 17.72 4.09 -11.82
N ALA A 210 17.65 4.65 -10.60
CA ALA A 210 17.03 3.99 -9.46
C ALA A 210 15.51 3.81 -9.63
N THR A 211 14.84 4.73 -10.33
CA THR A 211 13.44 4.60 -10.73
C THR A 211 13.27 3.52 -11.81
N ARG A 212 14.21 3.46 -12.78
CA ARG A 212 14.24 2.40 -13.82
C ARG A 212 14.38 1.00 -13.21
N TRP A 213 15.21 0.82 -12.18
CA TRP A 213 15.36 -0.45 -11.47
C TRP A 213 14.07 -0.96 -10.82
N ARG A 214 13.12 -0.06 -10.57
CA ARG A 214 11.78 -0.41 -10.05
C ARG A 214 10.75 -0.74 -11.11
N GLY A 215 11.13 -0.68 -12.38
CA GLY A 215 10.24 -0.97 -13.50
C GLY A 215 9.41 0.23 -13.96
N ILE A 216 9.76 1.44 -13.54
CA ILE A 216 9.11 2.67 -13.96
C ILE A 216 9.88 3.26 -15.13
N ARG A 217 9.23 3.43 -16.27
CA ARG A 217 9.77 4.06 -17.47
C ARG A 217 9.65 5.59 -17.38
N PRO A 218 10.48 6.34 -18.14
CA PRO A 218 10.38 7.81 -18.19
C PRO A 218 8.99 8.27 -18.61
N THR A 219 8.56 9.41 -18.06
CA THR A 219 7.32 10.10 -18.43
C THR A 219 7.67 11.34 -19.22
N VAL A 220 7.07 11.49 -20.41
CA VAL A 220 7.17 12.70 -21.24
C VAL A 220 5.97 13.59 -20.93
N ARG A 221 6.21 14.89 -20.77
CA ARG A 221 5.14 15.87 -20.52
C ARG A 221 4.35 16.10 -21.82
N GLY A 222 3.03 16.25 -21.72
CA GLY A 222 2.17 16.49 -22.89
C GLY A 222 2.54 17.74 -23.70
N VAL A 223 3.07 18.79 -23.02
CA VAL A 223 3.50 20.07 -23.65
C VAL A 223 4.65 19.90 -24.66
N VAL A 224 5.47 18.83 -24.52
CA VAL A 224 6.60 18.56 -25.44
C VAL A 224 6.27 17.53 -26.52
N MET A 225 5.01 17.14 -26.60
CA MET A 225 4.50 16.23 -27.63
C MET A 225 3.93 17.00 -28.82
N ASN A 226 3.66 16.30 -29.92
CA ASN A 226 2.96 16.86 -31.06
C ASN A 226 1.43 16.96 -30.76
N PRO A 227 0.69 17.84 -31.50
CA PRO A 227 -0.76 18.00 -31.31
C PRO A 227 -1.56 16.70 -31.42
N VAL A 228 -1.12 15.75 -32.26
CA VAL A 228 -1.76 14.43 -32.43
C VAL A 228 -1.63 13.55 -31.18
N ASP A 229 -0.57 13.72 -30.39
CA ASP A 229 -0.25 12.84 -29.26
C ASP A 229 -0.85 13.34 -27.94
N HIS A 230 -1.08 14.64 -27.82
CA HIS A 230 -1.58 15.23 -26.58
C HIS A 230 -2.31 16.56 -26.83
N PRO A 231 -3.45 16.84 -26.13
CA PRO A 231 -4.14 18.12 -26.21
C PRO A 231 -3.33 19.36 -25.84
N HIS A 232 -2.19 19.19 -25.15
CA HIS A 232 -1.24 20.26 -24.83
C HIS A 232 -0.05 20.31 -25.80
N GLY A 233 -0.04 19.49 -26.83
CA GLY A 233 1.04 19.40 -27.81
C GLY A 233 1.04 20.56 -28.80
N GLY A 234 2.17 20.74 -29.49
CA GLY A 234 2.36 21.75 -30.52
C GLY A 234 3.02 23.05 -30.03
N GLY A 235 3.14 24.01 -30.93
CA GLY A 235 3.79 25.28 -30.69
C GLY A 235 5.31 25.27 -30.95
N GLU A 236 5.93 26.45 -30.95
CA GLU A 236 7.36 26.62 -31.11
C GLU A 236 8.05 26.90 -29.77
N GLY A 237 9.24 26.32 -29.58
CA GLY A 237 10.07 26.50 -28.39
C GLY A 237 9.40 26.08 -27.08
N LYS A 238 9.47 26.91 -26.06
CA LYS A 238 8.91 26.67 -24.72
C LYS A 238 7.46 27.17 -24.62
N THR A 239 6.55 26.58 -25.37
CA THR A 239 5.13 26.91 -25.33
C THR A 239 4.45 26.47 -24.03
N ALA A 240 3.45 27.26 -23.60
CA ALA A 240 2.53 26.87 -22.53
C ALA A 240 1.45 25.94 -23.07
N ALA A 241 0.70 25.27 -22.15
CA ALA A 241 -0.37 24.34 -22.55
C ALA A 241 -1.56 24.97 -23.30
N GLY A 242 -1.72 26.31 -23.24
CA GLY A 242 -2.76 27.08 -23.92
C GLY A 242 -4.20 26.80 -23.51
N ARG A 243 -4.42 25.91 -22.53
CA ARG A 243 -5.72 25.46 -22.04
C ARG A 243 -5.64 24.91 -20.62
N HIS A 244 -6.79 24.63 -20.01
CA HIS A 244 -6.84 23.96 -18.71
C HIS A 244 -6.10 22.60 -18.75
N PRO A 245 -5.41 22.21 -17.65
CA PRO A 245 -4.69 20.94 -17.61
C PRO A 245 -5.61 19.74 -17.84
N VAL A 246 -5.31 18.96 -18.87
CA VAL A 246 -6.04 17.73 -19.22
C VAL A 246 -5.11 16.54 -19.39
N SER A 247 -5.68 15.35 -19.33
CA SER A 247 -5.00 14.10 -19.66
C SER A 247 -4.83 13.93 -21.17
N PRO A 248 -4.06 12.94 -21.68
CA PRO A 248 -3.98 12.64 -23.12
C PRO A 248 -5.33 12.39 -23.77
N TRP A 249 -6.33 11.98 -23.00
CA TRP A 249 -7.71 11.70 -23.46
C TRP A 249 -8.66 12.90 -23.23
N GLY A 250 -8.15 14.07 -22.91
CA GLY A 250 -8.94 15.28 -22.73
C GLY A 250 -9.67 15.40 -21.38
N VAL A 251 -9.52 14.44 -20.47
CA VAL A 251 -10.15 14.51 -19.14
C VAL A 251 -9.44 15.55 -18.28
N PRO A 252 -10.17 16.49 -17.63
CA PRO A 252 -9.57 17.49 -16.74
C PRO A 252 -8.72 16.84 -15.65
N ALA A 253 -7.47 17.34 -15.48
CA ALA A 253 -6.51 16.77 -14.53
C ALA A 253 -6.63 17.33 -13.11
N LYS A 254 -7.28 18.51 -12.95
CA LYS A 254 -7.47 19.18 -11.65
C LYS A 254 -8.94 19.33 -11.31
N GLY A 255 -9.32 18.96 -10.08
CA GLY A 255 -10.66 19.16 -9.52
C GLY A 255 -11.77 18.27 -10.07
N PHE A 256 -11.58 17.61 -11.19
CA PHE A 256 -12.59 16.77 -11.80
C PHE A 256 -12.83 15.48 -11.00
N ARG A 257 -14.11 15.19 -10.73
CA ARG A 257 -14.51 13.95 -10.04
C ARG A 257 -14.47 12.77 -11.00
N THR A 258 -13.46 11.89 -10.84
CA THR A 258 -13.25 10.72 -11.69
C THR A 258 -13.95 9.44 -11.19
N ARG A 259 -14.35 9.38 -9.90
CA ARG A 259 -15.06 8.22 -9.35
C ARG A 259 -16.46 8.10 -9.95
N ARG A 260 -16.76 6.96 -10.60
CA ARG A 260 -18.06 6.65 -11.21
C ARG A 260 -18.73 5.40 -10.64
N ASN A 261 -18.18 4.81 -9.57
CA ASN A 261 -18.73 3.61 -8.96
C ASN A 261 -19.96 3.94 -8.09
N LYS A 262 -21.13 3.92 -8.70
CA LYS A 262 -22.43 4.19 -8.03
C LYS A 262 -22.75 3.15 -6.95
N ARG A 263 -22.37 1.88 -7.15
CA ARG A 263 -22.70 0.76 -6.25
C ARG A 263 -22.22 0.94 -4.82
N THR A 264 -21.09 1.59 -4.62
CA THR A 264 -20.50 1.80 -3.29
C THR A 264 -20.46 3.27 -2.86
N ASP A 265 -21.16 4.17 -3.57
CA ASP A 265 -21.26 5.59 -3.18
C ASP A 265 -22.02 5.75 -1.88
N GLY A 266 -23.09 4.97 -1.65
CA GLY A 266 -23.85 4.98 -0.41
C GLY A 266 -23.05 4.56 0.83
N MET A 267 -21.88 3.92 0.65
CA MET A 267 -20.98 3.60 1.76
C MET A 267 -20.04 4.74 2.15
N ILE A 268 -20.01 5.84 1.40
CA ILE A 268 -19.18 7.02 1.70
C ILE A 268 -20.08 8.03 2.43
N VAL A 269 -19.81 8.22 3.72
CA VAL A 269 -20.53 9.19 4.56
C VAL A 269 -20.04 10.61 4.28
N ARG A 270 -18.72 10.80 4.24
CA ARG A 270 -18.08 12.09 3.95
C ARG A 270 -16.89 11.91 3.02
N ARG A 271 -16.82 12.71 1.96
CA ARG A 271 -15.69 12.71 1.03
C ARG A 271 -14.49 13.47 1.60
N ARG A 272 -13.29 13.17 1.10
CA ARG A 272 -12.01 13.74 1.57
C ARG A 272 -11.93 15.29 1.51
N HIS A 273 -12.67 15.94 0.60
CA HIS A 273 -12.67 17.40 0.42
C HIS A 273 -13.97 18.07 0.86
N GLN A 274 -14.88 17.33 1.46
CA GLN A 274 -16.13 17.85 1.99
C GLN A 274 -15.86 18.36 3.40
N ARG A 275 -16.09 19.69 3.60
CA ARG A 275 -16.05 20.35 4.91
C ARG A 275 -17.32 20.08 5.69
#